data_14b6e5412ab0b4d9906d40ed5671d8e7
#
_entry.id   14b6e5412ab0b4d9906d40ed5671d8e7
#
_cell.length_a   1.000
_cell.length_b   1.000
_cell.length_c   1.000
_cell.angle_alpha   90.00
_cell.angle_beta   90.00
_cell.angle_gamma   90.00
#
_symmetry.space_group_name_H-M   'P 1'
#
loop_
_entity.id
_entity.type
_entity.pdbx_description
1 polymer ?
#
loop_
_entity_poly.entity_id
_entity_poly.type
_entity_poly.pdbx_seq_one_letter_code
_entity_poly.pdbx_strand_id
1 'polypeptide(L)'
;MNRGSSNEAGNTGITISSKHWVIVQGWIPATGDETVSLLNVSDQNAHVEITVYYSHRDPAGPYCITVPEGGTEHIHLNRLTDPEAIPRETNYESTIESDVPIVVQHPKAWETRHYRKQTPGEDHFLSHHGPG
;
A
#
# COMPACT_ATOMS: atom_id res chain seq x y z
N MET A 1 19.53 1.99 -24.61
CA MET A 1 19.26 1.77 -24.27
C MET A 1 18.87 1.60 -23.87
N ASN A 2 18.71 1.48 -23.94
CA ASN A 2 18.31 1.02 -23.59
C ASN A 2 17.85 0.90 -23.17
N ARG A 3 17.61 0.69 -23.26
CA ARG A 3 17.12 0.28 -22.91
C ARG A 3 16.59 -0.01 -22.55
N GLY A 4 16.50 0.06 -22.69
CA GLY A 4 15.88 -0.53 -22.46
C GLY A 4 15.33 -0.86 -22.23
N SER A 5 15.12 -1.01 -22.38
CA SER A 5 14.63 -1.57 -22.32
C SER A 5 14.14 -2.04 -22.04
N SER A 6 13.94 -2.08 -22.14
CA SER A 6 13.52 -2.65 -21.96
C SER A 6 13.01 -3.17 -21.69
N ASN A 7 12.69 -3.44 -21.81
CA ASN A 7 12.25 -4.04 -21.57
C ASN A 7 11.67 -4.53 -21.52
N GLU A 8 11.30 -4.88 -21.86
CA GLU A 8 10.81 -5.44 -21.78
C GLU A 8 10.17 -6.13 -21.55
N ALA A 9 10.01 -6.41 -21.98
CA ALA A 9 9.22 -7.16 -21.83
C ALA A 9 8.57 -7.71 -20.88
N GLY A 10 8.19 -7.73 -20.76
CA GLY A 10 7.48 -8.24 -19.88
C GLY A 10 7.64 -7.86 -18.79
N ASN A 11 7.96 -7.65 -18.77
CA ASN A 11 8.05 -7.30 -17.90
C ASN A 11 8.49 -6.78 -17.38
N THR A 12 8.27 -7.20 -17.83
CA THR A 12 8.71 -6.89 -17.05
C THR A 12 9.51 -6.06 -16.43
N GLY A 13 9.96 -5.83 -15.81
CA GLY A 13 10.87 -5.05 -15.02
C GLY A 13 10.57 -3.58 -14.87
N ILE A 14 9.35 -3.17 -15.11
CA ILE A 14 8.96 -1.78 -14.94
C ILE A 14 8.68 -1.51 -13.47
N THR A 15 9.41 -0.52 -12.91
CA THR A 15 9.17 -0.08 -11.56
C THR A 15 8.17 1.07 -11.60
N ILE A 16 7.11 0.93 -10.85
CA ILE A 16 6.04 1.92 -10.80
C ILE A 16 6.05 2.58 -9.44
N SER A 17 6.08 3.90 -9.41
CA SER A 17 5.89 4.64 -8.17
C SER A 17 4.51 5.27 -8.18
N SER A 18 3.87 5.29 -7.02
CA SER A 18 2.53 5.82 -6.89
C SER A 18 2.31 6.30 -5.46
N LYS A 19 1.32 7.17 -5.31
CA LYS A 19 0.92 7.64 -3.98
C LYS A 19 -0.11 6.71 -3.34
N HIS A 20 -0.66 5.75 -4.09
CA HIS A 20 -1.77 4.92 -3.62
C HIS A 20 -1.51 3.46 -3.96
N TRP A 21 -1.51 2.63 -2.96
CA TRP A 21 -1.30 1.20 -3.10
C TRP A 21 -2.32 0.46 -2.26
N VAL A 22 -2.62 -0.77 -2.66
CA VAL A 22 -3.47 -1.66 -1.87
C VAL A 22 -2.77 -3.00 -1.79
N ILE A 23 -2.83 -3.61 -0.61
CA ILE A 23 -2.40 -4.99 -0.40
C ILE A 23 -3.65 -5.79 -0.16
N VAL A 24 -3.90 -6.75 -1.05
CA VAL A 24 -5.04 -7.64 -0.92
C VAL A 24 -4.59 -8.94 -0.27
N GLN A 25 -5.51 -9.57 0.46
CA GLN A 25 -5.24 -10.88 1.08
C GLN A 25 -4.03 -10.85 2.01
N GLY A 26 -3.93 -9.82 2.85
CA GLY A 26 -2.89 -9.75 3.86
C GLY A 26 -3.12 -10.82 4.91
N TRP A 27 -2.01 -11.33 5.47
CA TRP A 27 -2.07 -12.42 6.45
C TRP A 27 -0.75 -12.47 7.19
N ILE A 28 -0.80 -12.38 8.50
CA ILE A 28 0.39 -12.56 9.33
C ILE A 28 0.36 -14.01 9.84
N PRO A 29 1.37 -14.82 9.51
CA PRO A 29 1.36 -16.22 9.96
C PRO A 29 1.48 -16.33 11.48
N ALA A 30 1.15 -17.53 11.99
CA ALA A 30 1.22 -17.78 13.42
C ALA A 30 2.62 -17.52 13.96
N THR A 31 3.64 -17.83 13.18
CA THR A 31 5.04 -17.53 13.51
C THR A 31 5.69 -16.89 12.31
N GLY A 32 6.68 -16.05 12.57
CA GLY A 32 7.39 -15.38 11.50
C GLY A 32 6.87 -13.99 11.24
N ASP A 33 7.32 -13.41 10.16
CA ASP A 33 7.08 -12.01 9.84
C ASP A 33 6.28 -11.88 8.56
N GLU A 34 5.50 -10.80 8.52
CA GLU A 34 4.88 -10.32 7.29
C GLU A 34 5.44 -8.93 7.05
N THR A 35 6.16 -8.76 5.94
CA THR A 35 6.86 -7.51 5.67
C THR A 35 6.38 -6.85 4.40
N VAL A 36 6.46 -5.53 4.39
CA VAL A 36 6.28 -4.75 3.18
C VAL A 36 7.46 -3.79 3.09
N SER A 37 8.01 -3.65 1.88
CA SER A 37 9.13 -2.74 1.66
C SER A 37 8.66 -1.51 0.92
N LEU A 38 9.07 -0.35 1.40
CA LEU A 38 8.71 0.94 0.83
C LEU A 38 9.99 1.61 0.34
N LEU A 39 9.98 2.04 -0.92
CA LEU A 39 11.14 2.73 -1.51
C LEU A 39 10.70 4.12 -1.93
N ASN A 40 11.41 5.12 -1.46
CA ASN A 40 11.16 6.51 -1.82
C ASN A 40 12.29 6.99 -2.72
N VAL A 41 12.02 7.11 -4.01
CA VAL A 41 13.03 7.54 -4.98
C VAL A 41 13.00 9.07 -5.20
N SER A 42 12.14 9.76 -4.48
CA SER A 42 12.02 11.22 -4.64
C SER A 42 13.05 11.95 -3.80
N ASP A 43 13.11 13.25 -3.98
CA ASP A 43 14.02 14.11 -3.22
C ASP A 43 13.33 14.75 -2.02
N GLN A 44 12.22 14.16 -1.58
CA GLN A 44 11.49 14.62 -0.41
C GLN A 44 11.17 13.41 0.48
N ASN A 45 11.11 13.63 1.78
CA ASN A 45 10.68 12.58 2.70
C ASN A 45 9.23 12.21 2.37
N ALA A 46 8.93 10.94 2.42
CA ALA A 46 7.58 10.43 2.19
C ALA A 46 6.89 10.19 3.52
N HIS A 47 5.71 10.77 3.67
CA HIS A 47 4.88 10.53 4.84
C HIS A 47 3.80 9.54 4.43
N VAL A 48 3.89 8.34 4.96
CA VAL A 48 3.09 7.20 4.51
C VAL A 48 2.12 6.81 5.59
N GLU A 49 0.89 6.52 5.18
CA GLU A 49 -0.15 6.06 6.10
C GLU A 49 -0.68 4.73 5.61
N ILE A 50 -0.68 3.75 6.49
CA ILE A 50 -1.21 2.43 6.21
C ILE A 50 -2.49 2.27 7.02
N THR A 51 -3.57 1.88 6.35
CA THR A 51 -4.84 1.57 7.02
C THR A 51 -5.20 0.12 6.74
N VAL A 52 -5.57 -0.59 7.79
CA VAL A 52 -5.86 -2.03 7.71
C VAL A 52 -7.35 -2.23 7.85
N TYR A 53 -7.93 -3.03 6.95
CA TYR A 53 -9.36 -3.31 6.91
C TYR A 53 -9.61 -4.78 7.20
N TYR A 54 -10.56 -5.02 8.08
CA TYR A 54 -10.95 -6.38 8.49
C TYR A 54 -12.37 -6.66 8.05
N SER A 55 -12.73 -7.96 7.98
CA SER A 55 -14.08 -8.34 7.56
C SER A 55 -15.13 -8.04 8.62
N HIS A 56 -14.76 -8.14 9.89
CA HIS A 56 -15.76 -8.16 10.95
C HIS A 56 -15.44 -7.23 12.11
N ARG A 57 -14.61 -6.22 11.85
CA ARG A 57 -14.29 -5.25 12.88
C ARG A 57 -13.89 -3.95 12.19
N ASP A 58 -13.83 -2.89 12.96
CA ASP A 58 -13.49 -1.58 12.44
C ASP A 58 -12.07 -1.56 11.88
N PRO A 59 -11.82 -0.74 10.88
CA PRO A 59 -10.45 -0.56 10.38
C PRO A 59 -9.52 -0.05 11.47
N ALA A 60 -8.25 -0.38 11.33
CA ALA A 60 -7.21 0.10 12.22
C ALA A 60 -6.26 1.00 11.44
N GLY A 61 -5.80 2.04 12.09
CA GLY A 61 -4.85 2.96 11.47
C GLY A 61 -5.23 4.41 11.72
N PRO A 62 -4.53 5.34 11.08
CA PRO A 62 -3.39 5.02 10.19
C PRO A 62 -2.13 4.67 10.97
N TYR A 63 -1.37 3.76 10.41
CA TYR A 63 0.00 3.50 10.87
C TYR A 63 0.89 4.43 10.08
N CYS A 64 1.57 5.33 10.77
CA CYS A 64 2.32 6.41 10.13
C CYS A 64 3.79 6.07 10.06
N ILE A 65 4.36 6.16 8.86
CA ILE A 65 5.75 5.81 8.60
C ILE A 65 6.35 6.91 7.75
N THR A 66 7.57 7.31 8.08
CA THR A 66 8.32 8.24 7.24
C THR A 66 9.41 7.47 6.52
N VAL A 67 9.46 7.59 5.20
CA VAL A 67 10.53 7.01 4.39
C VAL A 67 11.39 8.18 3.92
N PRO A 68 12.65 8.22 4.33
CA PRO A 68 13.51 9.37 3.98
C PRO A 68 13.71 9.46 2.46
N GLU A 69 14.02 10.66 2.01
CA GLU A 69 14.32 10.88 0.59
C GLU A 69 15.39 9.91 0.13
N GLY A 70 15.16 9.29 -1.03
CA GLY A 70 16.13 8.34 -1.58
C GLY A 70 16.35 7.10 -0.73
N GLY A 71 15.45 6.80 0.20
CA GLY A 71 15.66 5.73 1.15
C GLY A 71 14.60 4.64 1.08
N THR A 72 14.78 3.66 1.94
CA THR A 72 13.86 2.53 2.03
C THR A 72 13.47 2.30 3.49
N GLU A 73 12.29 1.69 3.67
CA GLU A 73 11.86 1.19 4.97
C GLU A 73 11.28 -0.21 4.77
N HIS A 74 11.69 -1.12 5.62
CA HIS A 74 11.16 -2.48 5.63
C HIS A 74 10.25 -2.59 6.84
N ILE A 75 8.96 -2.67 6.59
CA ILE A 75 7.96 -2.63 7.65
C ILE A 75 7.55 -4.06 7.98
N HIS A 76 7.71 -4.43 9.24
CA HIS A 76 7.20 -5.70 9.75
C HIS A 76 5.80 -5.43 10.29
N LEU A 77 4.79 -5.89 9.56
CA LEU A 77 3.41 -5.61 9.93
C LEU A 77 3.07 -6.21 11.29
N ASN A 78 3.70 -7.34 11.61
CA ASN A 78 3.48 -8.00 12.90
C ASN A 78 4.12 -7.25 14.07
N ARG A 79 4.87 -6.18 13.80
CA ARG A 79 5.48 -5.38 14.87
C ARG A 79 4.84 -4.01 15.02
N LEU A 80 3.88 -3.69 14.17
CA LEU A 80 3.17 -2.43 14.29
C LEU A 80 2.23 -2.51 15.49
N THR A 81 2.26 -1.49 16.35
CA THR A 81 1.47 -1.49 17.56
C THR A 81 0.68 -0.21 17.77
N ASP A 82 0.93 0.83 17.00
CA ASP A 82 0.29 2.12 17.17
C ASP A 82 -0.46 2.47 15.88
N PRO A 83 -1.79 2.51 15.90
CA PRO A 83 -2.67 2.59 17.06
C PRO A 83 -2.97 1.24 17.74
N GLU A 84 -2.78 0.12 17.07
CA GLU A 84 -3.03 -1.18 17.68
C GLU A 84 -2.31 -2.25 16.89
N ALA A 85 -2.10 -3.38 17.54
CA ALA A 85 -1.43 -4.50 16.87
C ALA A 85 -2.35 -5.10 15.82
N ILE A 86 -1.76 -5.58 14.73
CA ILE A 86 -2.48 -6.33 13.71
C ILE A 86 -2.44 -7.79 14.13
N PRO A 87 -3.60 -8.43 14.34
CA PRO A 87 -3.60 -9.80 14.86
C PRO A 87 -3.04 -10.79 13.85
N ARG A 88 -2.37 -11.81 14.36
CA ARG A 88 -1.89 -12.92 13.54
C ARG A 88 -3.04 -13.80 13.13
N GLU A 89 -2.85 -14.51 12.03
CA GLU A 89 -3.81 -15.50 11.51
C GLU A 89 -5.18 -14.87 11.28
N THR A 90 -5.16 -13.63 10.79
CA THR A 90 -6.40 -12.91 10.49
C THR A 90 -6.23 -12.31 9.11
N ASN A 91 -7.22 -12.53 8.25
CA ASN A 91 -7.21 -11.91 6.93
C ASN A 91 -7.47 -10.41 7.05
N TYR A 92 -6.74 -9.65 6.28
CA TYR A 92 -6.97 -8.22 6.21
C TYR A 92 -6.60 -7.73 4.81
N GLU A 93 -7.04 -6.53 4.51
CA GLU A 93 -6.57 -5.79 3.35
C GLU A 93 -6.08 -4.44 3.85
N SER A 94 -5.19 -3.83 3.11
CA SER A 94 -4.68 -2.55 3.57
C SER A 94 -4.49 -1.60 2.40
N THR A 95 -4.61 -0.31 2.71
CA THR A 95 -4.25 0.74 1.77
C THR A 95 -2.99 1.42 2.29
N ILE A 96 -2.16 1.84 1.35
CA ILE A 96 -0.93 2.56 1.66
C ILE A 96 -0.99 3.86 0.87
N GLU A 97 -0.99 4.97 1.58
CA GLU A 97 -1.06 6.29 0.95
C GLU A 97 0.18 7.09 1.34
N SER A 98 0.70 7.82 0.38
CA SER A 98 1.91 8.60 0.57
C SER A 98 1.72 9.99 -0.02
N ASP A 99 2.35 10.99 0.59
CA ASP A 99 2.28 12.35 0.06
C ASP A 99 3.18 12.53 -1.16
N VAL A 100 4.15 11.64 -1.36
CA VAL A 100 4.95 11.61 -2.58
C VAL A 100 4.94 10.20 -3.14
N PRO A 101 5.15 10.02 -4.45
CA PRO A 101 5.12 8.67 -5.01
C PRO A 101 6.20 7.79 -4.40
N ILE A 102 5.82 6.56 -4.08
CA ILE A 102 6.74 5.55 -3.55
C ILE A 102 6.52 4.25 -4.30
N VAL A 103 7.47 3.35 -4.16
CA VAL A 103 7.36 1.98 -4.68
C VAL A 103 7.10 1.07 -3.51
N VAL A 104 6.11 0.20 -3.64
CA VAL A 104 5.76 -0.78 -2.61
C VAL A 104 6.09 -2.15 -3.13
N GLN A 105 6.82 -2.94 -2.33
CA GLN A 105 7.14 -4.32 -2.67
C GLN A 105 6.48 -5.26 -1.67
N HIS A 106 5.56 -6.05 -2.18
CA HIS A 106 4.85 -7.09 -1.45
C HIS A 106 4.16 -7.94 -2.50
N PRO A 107 4.15 -9.29 -2.35
CA PRO A 107 3.59 -10.14 -3.41
C PRO A 107 2.15 -9.81 -3.79
N LYS A 108 1.40 -9.20 -2.89
CA LYS A 108 -0.01 -8.92 -3.11
C LYS A 108 -0.31 -7.43 -3.13
N ALA A 109 0.71 -6.62 -3.41
CA ALA A 109 0.54 -5.18 -3.51
C ALA A 109 0.17 -4.81 -4.94
N TRP A 110 -0.79 -3.92 -5.06
CA TRP A 110 -1.23 -3.42 -6.35
C TRP A 110 -1.17 -1.91 -6.32
N GLU A 111 -0.56 -1.37 -7.36
CA GLU A 111 -0.53 0.06 -7.56
C GLU A 111 -1.92 0.49 -8.03
N THR A 112 -2.46 1.56 -7.45
CA THR A 112 -3.82 1.99 -7.72
C THR A 112 -3.84 3.30 -8.50
N ARG A 113 -2.89 3.44 -9.44
CA ARG A 113 -2.81 4.65 -10.25
C ARG A 113 -4.12 4.96 -10.97
N HIS A 114 -4.81 3.91 -11.38
CA HIS A 114 -6.06 4.06 -12.11
C HIS A 114 -7.27 4.17 -11.20
N TYR A 115 -7.08 3.97 -9.90
CA TYR A 115 -8.15 4.13 -8.95
C TYR A 115 -8.29 5.60 -8.64
N ARG A 116 -9.51 6.07 -8.70
CA ARG A 116 -9.79 7.44 -8.29
C ARG A 116 -10.67 7.40 -7.06
N LYS A 117 -10.18 8.00 -6.01
CA LYS A 117 -10.98 8.12 -4.79
C LYS A 117 -12.20 8.97 -5.14
N GLN A 118 -13.39 8.46 -4.87
CA GLN A 118 -14.62 9.17 -5.16
C GLN A 118 -14.70 10.41 -4.27
N THR A 119 -14.99 11.54 -4.89
CA THR A 119 -15.27 12.73 -4.13
C THR A 119 -16.77 12.88 -3.99
N PRO A 120 -17.23 13.49 -2.92
CA PRO A 120 -18.68 13.72 -2.77
C PRO A 120 -19.23 14.42 -4.01
N GLY A 121 -20.33 13.85 -4.58
CA GLY A 121 -20.97 14.44 -5.73
C GLY A 121 -20.49 13.92 -7.08
N GLU A 122 -19.53 13.12 -7.06
CA GLU A 122 -19.14 12.44 -8.30
C GLU A 122 -20.01 11.28 -8.57
N ASP A 123 -20.39 10.68 -8.62
CA ASP A 123 -20.90 9.42 -8.69
C ASP A 123 -21.44 8.63 -8.73
N HIS A 124 -21.64 8.21 -8.53
CA HIS A 124 -21.87 7.52 -8.47
C HIS A 124 -22.20 6.89 -8.57
N PHE A 125 -22.53 6.46 -8.57
CA PHE A 125 -22.35 5.72 -8.62
C PHE A 125 -22.31 4.94 -8.29
N LEU A 126 -22.75 4.75 -8.59
CA LEU A 126 -22.50 3.99 -8.30
C LEU A 126 -22.56 3.56 -7.56
N SER A 127 -23.03 3.46 -7.34
CA SER A 127 -22.82 3.10 -6.73
C SER A 127 -22.94 2.79 -5.95
N HIS A 128 -23.46 2.57 -6.02
CA HIS A 128 -23.37 2.41 -5.62
C HIS A 128 -23.65 2.35 -5.12
N HIS A 129 -24.12 2.19 -5.15
CA HIS A 129 -24.16 2.37 -5.02
C HIS A 129 -24.51 2.60 -4.83
N GLY A 130 -24.81 2.64 -4.73
CA GLY A 130 -25.04 2.94 -4.83
C GLY A 130 -25.29 3.29 -4.65
N PRO A 131 -25.94 3.16 -4.59
CA PRO A 131 -25.98 3.57 -4.48
C PRO A 131 -25.71 3.84 -4.35
N GLY A 132 -25.61 3.80 -4.47
CA GLY A 132 -25.01 3.87 -4.42
C GLY A 132 -24.67 3.91 -4.40
#